data_99faca5dc94864c8899fa54ef56d790c
#
_entry.id   99faca5dc94864c8899fa54ef56d790c
#
_cell.length_a   1.000
_cell.length_b   1.000
_cell.length_c   1.000
_cell.angle_alpha   90.00
_cell.angle_beta   90.00
_cell.angle_gamma   90.00
#
_symmetry.space_group_name_H-M   'P 1'
#
loop_
_entity.id
_entity.type
_entity.pdbx_description
1 polymer ?
#
loop_
_entity_poly.entity_id
_entity_poly.type
_entity_poly.pdbx_seq_one_letter_code
_entity_poly.pdbx_strand_id
1 'polypeptide(L)'
;MVESKQYKVALVLYTQGLDYDDRIRKEILSIQGLFNNVHFKIFAFTPKDNREEEGVTSYGVPYKQLYLKSREKYPSGSHTLAKSWDLYKTIKKETKDFDAIWCADPETFLCVLLLHGKPLLWDLHELPESFMHNSLKRALFKIAVKNTDVMVHANKPRLKYLVSSGLISDESKQFVLRNYPQFDEIDNEYDETYESFVNWLGDSECVYLQGINAEMRADVESIGAVLAVPDLKAVIIGNVSDTRRAIIEKTFGKDQLNKRCFFTGQIKQLKTPQYIRKCKLSLVFYKNVKPNNWYCEPNRLFQNLINGNPVVVGENPPMKEIIDRYGVGVCAKTDGSNVEEITKAILSLKENYECVQAKVEECKNNWLWESQNSIIHNIVIKWLYN
;
A
#
# COMPACT_ATOMS: atom_id res chain seq x y z
N MET A 1 -20.85 33.64 -17.11
CA MET A 1 -20.26 32.47 -16.41
C MET A 1 -18.88 32.92 -15.95
N VAL A 2 -18.63 32.98 -14.64
CA VAL A 2 -17.28 33.25 -14.14
C VAL A 2 -16.49 31.97 -14.49
N GLU A 3 -15.46 32.09 -15.33
CA GLU A 3 -14.55 30.98 -15.60
C GLU A 3 -14.00 30.51 -14.25
N SER A 4 -14.27 29.27 -13.87
CA SER A 4 -13.71 28.70 -12.65
C SER A 4 -12.19 28.67 -12.82
N LYS A 5 -11.45 29.19 -11.84
CA LYS A 5 -9.98 29.19 -11.84
C LYS A 5 -9.46 27.78 -12.13
N GLN A 6 -8.62 27.67 -13.15
CA GLN A 6 -7.93 26.42 -13.48
C GLN A 6 -6.71 26.28 -12.56
N TYR A 7 -6.53 25.11 -11.96
CA TYR A 7 -5.38 24.78 -11.09
C TYR A 7 -4.42 23.83 -11.81
N LYS A 8 -3.18 24.25 -11.97
CA LYS A 8 -2.08 23.41 -12.45
C LYS A 8 -1.32 22.85 -11.23
N VAL A 9 -1.37 21.57 -11.03
CA VAL A 9 -0.75 20.89 -9.89
C VAL A 9 0.48 20.12 -10.33
N ALA A 10 1.61 20.39 -9.67
CA ALA A 10 2.82 19.59 -9.81
C ALA A 10 2.83 18.47 -8.77
N LEU A 11 2.74 17.23 -9.22
CA LEU A 11 2.87 16.04 -8.36
C LEU A 11 4.32 15.53 -8.39
N VAL A 12 4.96 15.50 -7.24
CA VAL A 12 6.36 15.08 -7.07
C VAL A 12 6.42 13.70 -6.44
N LEU A 13 6.88 12.71 -7.20
CA LEU A 13 7.05 11.32 -6.77
C LEU A 13 8.53 10.99 -6.57
N TYR A 14 8.82 10.15 -5.57
CA TYR A 14 10.16 9.57 -5.39
C TYR A 14 10.30 8.19 -6.06
N THR A 15 9.28 7.72 -6.74
CA THR A 15 9.23 6.43 -7.47
C THR A 15 9.45 6.60 -8.97
N GLN A 16 9.78 5.49 -9.65
CA GLN A 16 9.88 5.41 -11.11
C GLN A 16 8.64 4.79 -11.76
N GLY A 17 7.75 4.22 -10.96
CA GLY A 17 6.68 3.36 -11.45
C GLY A 17 5.38 4.12 -11.76
N LEU A 18 5.39 5.07 -12.70
CA LEU A 18 4.26 5.94 -13.02
C LEU A 18 2.93 5.20 -13.29
N ASP A 19 2.96 4.11 -14.05
CA ASP A 19 1.78 3.29 -14.37
C ASP A 19 1.54 2.17 -13.34
N TYR A 20 2.49 1.94 -12.44
CA TYR A 20 2.42 0.88 -11.41
C TYR A 20 2.05 1.42 -10.02
N ASP A 21 2.04 2.74 -9.83
CA ASP A 21 1.59 3.36 -8.59
C ASP A 21 0.07 3.50 -8.60
N ASP A 22 -0.60 2.40 -8.27
CA ASP A 22 -2.06 2.31 -8.26
C ASP A 22 -2.71 3.34 -7.33
N ARG A 23 -2.07 3.66 -6.19
CA ARG A 23 -2.60 4.66 -5.26
C ARG A 23 -2.63 6.05 -5.89
N ILE A 24 -1.51 6.52 -6.43
CA ILE A 24 -1.40 7.83 -7.09
C ILE A 24 -2.38 7.92 -8.27
N ARG A 25 -2.47 6.86 -9.08
CA ARG A 25 -3.44 6.78 -10.18
C ARG A 25 -4.88 7.01 -9.69
N LYS A 26 -5.30 6.28 -8.65
CA LYS A 26 -6.63 6.40 -8.06
C LYS A 26 -6.90 7.79 -7.51
N GLU A 27 -5.95 8.37 -6.80
CA GLU A 27 -6.08 9.71 -6.23
C GLU A 27 -6.23 10.77 -7.32
N ILE A 28 -5.39 10.76 -8.35
CA ILE A 28 -5.49 11.69 -9.48
C ILE A 28 -6.84 11.57 -10.19
N LEU A 29 -7.23 10.35 -10.57
CA LEU A 29 -8.49 10.12 -11.30
C LEU A 29 -9.71 10.53 -10.47
N SER A 30 -9.69 10.28 -9.17
CA SER A 30 -10.78 10.71 -8.28
C SER A 30 -10.85 12.23 -8.14
N ILE A 31 -9.70 12.91 -8.02
CA ILE A 31 -9.68 14.38 -7.97
C ILE A 31 -10.18 14.96 -9.30
N GLN A 32 -9.72 14.45 -10.44
CA GLN A 32 -10.18 14.92 -11.75
C GLN A 32 -11.67 14.63 -12.02
N GLY A 33 -12.17 13.50 -11.49
CA GLY A 33 -13.60 13.18 -11.56
C GLY A 33 -14.48 14.09 -10.70
N LEU A 34 -13.97 14.59 -9.57
CA LEU A 34 -14.67 15.51 -8.67
C LEU A 34 -14.48 17.00 -9.05
N PHE A 35 -13.34 17.35 -9.66
CA PHE A 35 -12.92 18.72 -9.96
C PHE A 35 -12.35 18.79 -11.37
N ASN A 36 -13.18 19.19 -12.34
CA ASN A 36 -12.80 19.30 -13.76
C ASN A 36 -11.80 20.42 -14.07
N ASN A 37 -11.53 21.30 -13.09
CA ASN A 37 -10.61 22.42 -13.20
C ASN A 37 -9.25 22.17 -12.51
N VAL A 38 -8.94 20.93 -12.13
CA VAL A 38 -7.65 20.53 -11.54
C VAL A 38 -6.88 19.65 -12.52
N HIS A 39 -5.69 20.12 -12.93
CA HIS A 39 -4.85 19.46 -13.93
C HIS A 39 -3.50 19.10 -13.34
N PHE A 40 -3.06 17.88 -13.52
CA PHE A 40 -1.81 17.37 -12.98
C PHE A 40 -0.71 17.27 -14.02
N LYS A 41 0.54 17.50 -13.60
CA LYS A 41 1.74 16.99 -14.26
C LYS A 41 2.59 16.26 -13.21
N ILE A 42 3.00 15.05 -13.52
CA ILE A 42 3.80 14.21 -12.64
C ILE A 42 5.28 14.45 -12.90
N PHE A 43 6.04 14.67 -11.81
CA PHE A 43 7.50 14.70 -11.81
C PHE A 43 8.02 13.50 -11.05
N ALA A 44 8.67 12.58 -11.75
CA ALA A 44 9.25 11.35 -11.21
C ALA A 44 10.73 11.24 -11.60
N PHE A 45 11.40 10.17 -11.24
CA PHE A 45 12.79 9.95 -11.60
C PHE A 45 12.94 9.10 -12.85
N THR A 46 14.00 9.38 -13.61
CA THR A 46 14.40 8.47 -14.68
C THR A 46 14.88 7.14 -14.12
N PRO A 47 14.68 6.05 -14.85
CA PRO A 47 15.46 4.82 -14.69
C PRO A 47 16.97 5.10 -14.83
N LYS A 48 17.81 4.12 -14.54
CA LYS A 48 19.28 4.26 -14.56
C LYS A 48 19.90 4.67 -15.91
N ASP A 49 19.15 4.58 -16.99
CA ASP A 49 19.64 4.92 -18.34
C ASP A 49 19.67 6.42 -18.65
N ASN A 50 19.29 7.24 -17.68
CA ASN A 50 19.70 8.65 -17.50
C ASN A 50 19.31 9.65 -18.59
N ARG A 51 18.21 9.47 -19.27
CA ARG A 51 17.65 10.49 -20.14
C ARG A 51 16.35 11.03 -19.55
N GLU A 52 16.23 12.34 -19.48
CA GLU A 52 14.95 12.96 -19.19
C GLU A 52 13.94 12.52 -20.26
N GLU A 53 12.77 12.12 -19.81
CA GLU A 53 11.68 11.66 -20.66
C GLU A 53 10.40 12.41 -20.31
N GLU A 54 9.67 12.86 -21.31
CA GLU A 54 8.33 13.42 -21.15
C GLU A 54 7.33 12.57 -21.94
N GLY A 55 6.16 12.40 -21.36
CA GLY A 55 5.09 11.59 -21.95
C GLY A 55 3.77 11.76 -21.26
N VAL A 56 2.88 10.82 -21.51
CA VAL A 56 1.56 10.74 -20.90
C VAL A 56 1.40 9.33 -20.34
N THR A 57 0.92 9.22 -19.12
CA THR A 57 0.64 7.93 -18.47
C THR A 57 -0.48 7.18 -19.19
N SER A 58 -0.64 5.89 -18.93
CA SER A 58 -1.74 5.07 -19.47
C SER A 58 -3.13 5.61 -19.10
N TYR A 59 -3.23 6.42 -18.03
CA TYR A 59 -4.47 7.08 -17.59
C TYR A 59 -4.57 8.57 -17.95
N GLY A 60 -3.77 9.01 -18.94
CA GLY A 60 -3.94 10.32 -19.58
C GLY A 60 -3.30 11.53 -18.89
N VAL A 61 -2.42 11.32 -17.90
CA VAL A 61 -1.77 12.41 -17.15
C VAL A 61 -0.35 12.67 -17.68
N PRO A 62 -0.01 13.94 -18.04
CA PRO A 62 1.35 14.30 -18.46
C PRO A 62 2.38 14.03 -17.36
N TYR A 63 3.55 13.53 -17.75
CA TYR A 63 4.66 13.34 -16.83
C TYR A 63 5.98 13.86 -17.40
N LYS A 64 6.92 14.12 -16.50
CA LYS A 64 8.34 14.32 -16.80
C LYS A 64 9.17 13.47 -15.85
N GLN A 65 9.95 12.56 -16.40
CA GLN A 65 10.97 11.85 -15.65
C GLN A 65 12.23 12.69 -15.59
N LEU A 66 12.67 13.01 -14.39
CA LEU A 66 13.79 13.91 -14.11
C LEU A 66 15.10 13.13 -13.97
N TYR A 67 16.13 13.62 -14.62
CA TYR A 67 17.49 13.16 -14.38
C TYR A 67 18.11 13.85 -13.18
N LEU A 68 18.54 13.08 -12.19
CA LEU A 68 19.22 13.58 -11.00
C LEU A 68 20.67 13.05 -10.94
N LYS A 69 21.64 13.95 -11.14
CA LYS A 69 23.07 13.63 -11.11
C LYS A 69 23.52 12.90 -9.85
N SER A 70 22.91 13.24 -8.71
CA SER A 70 23.20 12.60 -7.43
C SER A 70 22.77 11.13 -7.38
N ARG A 71 21.73 10.72 -8.11
CA ARG A 71 21.31 9.31 -8.16
C ARG A 71 22.23 8.45 -9.01
N GLU A 72 22.82 9.02 -10.05
CA GLU A 72 23.86 8.35 -10.84
C GLU A 72 25.13 8.19 -10.01
N LYS A 73 25.55 9.28 -9.33
CA LYS A 73 26.80 9.33 -8.58
C LYS A 73 26.84 8.42 -7.34
N TYR A 74 25.70 8.27 -6.66
CA TYR A 74 25.64 7.60 -5.35
C TYR A 74 24.80 6.32 -5.39
N PRO A 75 25.25 5.23 -4.74
CA PRO A 75 24.50 3.97 -4.67
C PRO A 75 23.11 4.15 -4.03
N SER A 76 22.18 3.24 -4.38
CA SER A 76 20.86 3.20 -3.76
C SER A 76 20.98 3.09 -2.23
N GLY A 77 20.09 3.77 -1.49
CA GLY A 77 20.10 3.77 -0.02
C GLY A 77 21.16 4.66 0.64
N SER A 78 22.09 5.27 -0.15
CA SER A 78 23.16 6.14 0.38
C SER A 78 22.96 7.61 0.03
N HIS A 79 23.67 8.52 0.74
CA HIS A 79 23.74 9.96 0.46
C HIS A 79 22.37 10.64 0.30
N THR A 80 21.40 10.28 1.11
CA THR A 80 20.00 10.71 1.04
C THR A 80 19.86 12.23 1.00
N LEU A 81 20.63 12.99 1.80
CA LEU A 81 20.58 14.45 1.80
C LEU A 81 21.01 15.07 0.47
N ALA A 82 22.08 14.54 -0.15
CA ALA A 82 22.54 15.05 -1.45
C ALA A 82 21.50 14.79 -2.55
N LYS A 83 20.89 13.60 -2.53
CA LYS A 83 19.81 13.24 -3.47
C LYS A 83 18.57 14.09 -3.27
N SER A 84 18.14 14.30 -2.04
CA SER A 84 16.98 15.14 -1.72
C SER A 84 17.24 16.62 -2.07
N TRP A 85 18.48 17.10 -1.92
CA TRP A 85 18.87 18.46 -2.32
C TRP A 85 18.86 18.66 -3.85
N ASP A 86 19.34 17.67 -4.59
CA ASP A 86 19.30 17.65 -6.05
C ASP A 86 17.85 17.65 -6.56
N LEU A 87 17.01 16.79 -5.96
CA LEU A 87 15.58 16.77 -6.22
C LEU A 87 14.94 18.16 -5.98
N TYR A 88 15.14 18.73 -4.80
CA TYR A 88 14.58 20.04 -4.45
C TYR A 88 14.94 21.12 -5.47
N LYS A 89 16.23 21.21 -5.86
CA LYS A 89 16.68 22.21 -6.84
C LYS A 89 16.00 22.04 -8.20
N THR A 90 15.85 20.80 -8.64
CA THR A 90 15.23 20.49 -9.91
C THR A 90 13.73 20.82 -9.86
N ILE A 91 13.03 20.33 -8.83
CA ILE A 91 11.59 20.59 -8.64
C ILE A 91 11.31 22.10 -8.50
N LYS A 92 12.11 22.83 -7.74
CA LYS A 92 11.96 24.29 -7.63
C LYS A 92 11.99 25.00 -8.98
N LYS A 93 12.80 24.51 -9.92
CA LYS A 93 12.89 25.07 -11.28
C LYS A 93 11.67 24.68 -12.11
N GLU A 94 11.31 23.40 -12.09
CA GLU A 94 10.23 22.83 -12.91
C GLU A 94 8.83 23.30 -12.50
N THR A 95 8.63 23.64 -11.22
CA THR A 95 7.29 23.95 -10.67
C THR A 95 6.96 25.44 -10.61
N LYS A 96 7.74 26.32 -11.28
CA LYS A 96 7.52 27.78 -11.25
C LYS A 96 6.12 28.18 -11.72
N ASP A 97 5.64 27.58 -12.81
CA ASP A 97 4.38 27.91 -13.49
C ASP A 97 3.19 27.06 -13.02
N PHE A 98 3.32 26.36 -11.89
CA PHE A 98 2.26 25.60 -11.27
C PHE A 98 1.60 26.40 -10.15
N ASP A 99 0.31 26.17 -9.91
CA ASP A 99 -0.47 26.86 -8.87
C ASP A 99 -0.33 26.18 -7.51
N ALA A 100 -0.14 24.85 -7.46
CA ALA A 100 0.00 24.07 -6.25
C ALA A 100 0.98 22.92 -6.43
N ILE A 101 1.45 22.36 -5.31
CA ILE A 101 2.42 21.27 -5.28
C ILE A 101 1.88 20.12 -4.41
N TRP A 102 1.98 18.91 -4.92
CA TRP A 102 1.70 17.68 -4.18
C TRP A 102 3.00 16.88 -4.08
N CYS A 103 3.48 16.69 -2.88
CA CYS A 103 4.66 15.86 -2.59
C CYS A 103 4.21 14.50 -2.03
N ALA A 104 4.64 13.41 -2.64
CA ALA A 104 4.37 12.05 -2.15
C ALA A 104 5.61 11.47 -1.45
N ASP A 105 5.37 10.73 -0.39
CA ASP A 105 6.33 10.02 0.43
C ASP A 105 7.31 10.87 1.26
N PRO A 106 7.89 10.29 2.34
CA PRO A 106 8.86 10.97 3.20
C PRO A 106 10.11 11.45 2.48
N GLU A 107 10.48 10.82 1.36
CA GLU A 107 11.66 11.14 0.56
C GLU A 107 11.59 12.52 -0.10
N THR A 108 10.38 13.04 -0.32
CA THR A 108 10.17 14.40 -0.85
C THR A 108 10.31 15.50 0.22
N PHE A 109 10.71 15.14 1.44
CA PHE A 109 10.82 16.00 2.61
C PHE A 109 11.49 17.36 2.35
N LEU A 110 12.62 17.43 1.62
CA LEU A 110 13.28 18.70 1.35
C LEU A 110 12.47 19.61 0.41
N CYS A 111 11.66 19.04 -0.48
CA CYS A 111 10.72 19.82 -1.26
C CYS A 111 9.65 20.44 -0.34
N VAL A 112 9.08 19.66 0.58
CA VAL A 112 8.08 20.13 1.56
C VAL A 112 8.67 21.20 2.49
N LEU A 113 9.92 21.02 2.93
CA LEU A 113 10.59 21.95 3.85
C LEU A 113 10.91 23.29 3.19
N LEU A 114 11.27 23.31 1.91
CA LEU A 114 11.93 24.46 1.27
C LEU A 114 11.12 25.10 0.13
N LEU A 115 10.05 24.47 -0.36
CA LEU A 115 9.14 25.09 -1.32
C LEU A 115 8.10 25.92 -0.54
N HIS A 116 7.99 27.18 -0.87
CA HIS A 116 7.07 28.13 -0.24
C HIS A 116 6.31 28.94 -1.28
N GLY A 117 5.21 29.56 -0.85
CA GLY A 117 4.43 30.51 -1.65
C GLY A 117 3.41 29.86 -2.60
N LYS A 118 3.19 28.55 -2.46
CA LYS A 118 2.14 27.81 -3.18
C LYS A 118 1.48 26.82 -2.22
N PRO A 119 0.17 26.55 -2.38
CA PRO A 119 -0.50 25.48 -1.63
C PRO A 119 0.25 24.15 -1.75
N LEU A 120 0.51 23.52 -0.61
CA LEU A 120 1.35 22.32 -0.51
C LEU A 120 0.63 21.19 0.19
N LEU A 121 0.44 20.08 -0.54
CA LEU A 121 -0.05 18.81 -0.01
C LEU A 121 1.13 17.85 0.18
N TRP A 122 1.21 17.20 1.34
CA TRP A 122 2.17 16.13 1.62
C TRP A 122 1.46 14.82 1.92
N ASP A 123 1.58 13.85 1.03
CA ASP A 123 0.97 12.53 1.16
C ASP A 123 2.01 11.52 1.66
N LEU A 124 1.80 11.02 2.87
CA LEU A 124 2.67 10.04 3.53
C LEU A 124 2.10 8.63 3.38
N HIS A 125 2.57 7.92 2.38
CA HIS A 125 2.22 6.50 2.19
C HIS A 125 2.86 5.61 3.26
N GLU A 126 4.04 6.00 3.76
CA GLU A 126 4.79 5.30 4.79
C GLU A 126 5.14 6.20 5.98
N LEU A 127 5.49 5.57 7.11
CA LEU A 127 5.97 6.32 8.27
C LEU A 127 7.37 6.91 8.00
N PRO A 128 7.62 8.15 8.38
CA PRO A 128 8.92 8.81 8.20
C PRO A 128 9.93 8.35 9.26
N GLU A 129 10.23 7.04 9.33
CA GLU A 129 11.05 6.44 10.39
C GLU A 129 12.41 7.11 10.56
N SER A 130 13.06 7.52 9.46
CA SER A 130 14.36 8.18 9.49
C SER A 130 14.37 9.50 10.26
N PHE A 131 13.21 10.11 10.49
CA PHE A 131 13.04 11.37 11.23
C PHE A 131 12.71 11.15 12.72
N MET A 132 12.43 9.92 13.15
CA MET A 132 11.89 9.67 14.49
C MET A 132 12.96 9.62 15.58
N HIS A 133 14.20 9.26 15.25
CA HIS A 133 15.25 8.96 16.23
C HIS A 133 16.31 10.05 16.40
N ASN A 134 16.26 11.12 15.59
CA ASN A 134 17.25 12.21 15.62
C ASN A 134 16.58 13.53 15.92
N SER A 135 17.02 14.25 16.96
CA SER A 135 16.40 15.50 17.42
C SER A 135 16.36 16.60 16.35
N LEU A 136 17.44 16.76 15.57
CA LEU A 136 17.51 17.73 14.49
C LEU A 136 16.53 17.36 13.37
N LYS A 137 16.52 16.11 12.94
CA LYS A 137 15.58 15.64 11.91
C LYS A 137 14.12 15.80 12.38
N ARG A 138 13.82 15.50 13.64
CA ARG A 138 12.50 15.73 14.25
C ARG A 138 12.10 17.21 14.19
N ALA A 139 13.01 18.12 14.54
CA ALA A 139 12.74 19.57 14.48
C ALA A 139 12.45 20.01 13.04
N LEU A 140 13.26 19.56 12.07
CA LEU A 140 13.06 19.86 10.65
C LEU A 140 11.74 19.27 10.12
N PHE A 141 11.38 18.06 10.54
CA PHE A 141 10.09 17.45 10.17
C PHE A 141 8.91 18.29 10.69
N LYS A 142 8.96 18.76 11.94
CA LYS A 142 7.94 19.65 12.50
C LYS A 142 7.80 20.97 11.71
N ILE A 143 8.90 21.51 11.21
CA ILE A 143 8.87 22.69 10.34
C ILE A 143 8.21 22.34 9.00
N ALA A 144 8.57 21.21 8.39
CA ALA A 144 7.94 20.76 7.16
C ALA A 144 6.43 20.55 7.33
N VAL A 145 5.98 19.93 8.43
CA VAL A 145 4.54 19.81 8.77
C VAL A 145 3.84 21.16 8.86
N LYS A 146 4.50 22.17 9.43
CA LYS A 146 3.92 23.55 9.50
C LYS A 146 3.78 24.19 8.12
N ASN A 147 4.68 23.88 7.20
CA ASN A 147 4.68 24.41 5.84
C ASN A 147 3.61 23.79 4.95
N THR A 148 3.02 22.65 5.30
CA THR A 148 1.96 22.02 4.54
C THR A 148 0.60 22.66 4.83
N ASP A 149 -0.23 22.75 3.81
CA ASP A 149 -1.64 23.12 3.96
C ASP A 149 -2.49 21.87 4.27
N VAL A 150 -2.10 20.72 3.71
CA VAL A 150 -2.74 19.44 3.92
C VAL A 150 -1.69 18.33 4.02
N MET A 151 -1.90 17.41 4.98
CA MET A 151 -1.18 16.14 5.04
C MET A 151 -2.15 14.98 4.92
N VAL A 152 -1.76 13.97 4.16
CA VAL A 152 -2.53 12.74 3.98
C VAL A 152 -1.74 11.56 4.55
N HIS A 153 -2.44 10.68 5.24
CA HIS A 153 -1.87 9.48 5.87
C HIS A 153 -2.58 8.22 5.39
N ALA A 154 -1.82 7.14 5.20
CA ALA A 154 -2.36 5.88 4.70
C ALA A 154 -3.35 5.19 5.66
N ASN A 155 -3.26 5.45 6.98
CA ASN A 155 -4.22 4.94 7.97
C ASN A 155 -4.20 5.75 9.28
N LYS A 156 -5.27 5.59 10.08
CA LYS A 156 -5.43 6.28 11.35
C LYS A 156 -4.39 5.89 12.42
N PRO A 157 -4.00 4.62 12.61
CA PRO A 157 -2.93 4.26 13.54
C PRO A 157 -1.58 4.91 13.23
N ARG A 158 -1.19 5.07 11.97
CA ARG A 158 0.04 5.82 11.58
C ARG A 158 -0.06 7.29 11.98
N LEU A 159 -1.18 7.94 11.71
CA LEU A 159 -1.41 9.32 12.16
C LEU A 159 -1.31 9.43 13.68
N LYS A 160 -2.03 8.57 14.43
CA LYS A 160 -1.97 8.53 15.90
C LYS A 160 -0.54 8.34 16.43
N TYR A 161 0.25 7.49 15.77
CA TYR A 161 1.65 7.27 16.14
C TYR A 161 2.51 8.53 15.93
N LEU A 162 2.31 9.28 14.85
CA LEU A 162 3.00 10.55 14.61
C LEU A 162 2.60 11.64 15.62
N VAL A 163 1.31 11.71 15.98
CA VAL A 163 0.80 12.63 17.00
C VAL A 163 1.37 12.27 18.38
N SER A 164 1.27 11.01 18.80
CA SER A 164 1.78 10.55 20.10
C SER A 164 3.30 10.68 20.24
N SER A 165 4.03 10.55 19.12
CA SER A 165 5.46 10.81 19.08
C SER A 165 5.81 12.30 19.12
N GLY A 166 4.83 13.21 19.10
CA GLY A 166 4.98 14.65 19.10
C GLY A 166 5.60 15.20 17.82
N LEU A 167 5.49 14.50 16.68
CA LEU A 167 5.90 15.00 15.36
C LEU A 167 4.82 15.86 14.71
N ILE A 168 3.55 15.56 14.98
CA ILE A 168 2.37 16.31 14.55
C ILE A 168 1.68 16.86 15.80
N SER A 169 1.34 18.16 15.80
CA SER A 169 0.60 18.81 16.88
C SER A 169 -0.73 19.43 16.42
N ASP A 170 -0.84 19.73 15.13
CA ASP A 170 -2.07 20.28 14.54
C ASP A 170 -2.74 19.21 13.68
N GLU A 171 -3.86 18.70 14.17
CA GLU A 171 -4.64 17.68 13.48
C GLU A 171 -5.63 18.28 12.46
N SER A 172 -5.84 19.60 12.44
CA SER A 172 -6.81 20.25 11.54
C SER A 172 -6.45 20.15 10.05
N LYS A 173 -5.18 19.87 9.76
CA LYS A 173 -4.62 19.69 8.41
C LYS A 173 -4.41 18.23 8.01
N GLN A 174 -4.74 17.28 8.91
CA GLN A 174 -4.44 15.88 8.76
C GLN A 174 -5.65 15.10 8.23
N PHE A 175 -5.46 14.38 7.16
CA PHE A 175 -6.48 13.53 6.55
C PHE A 175 -5.99 12.08 6.52
N VAL A 176 -6.92 11.15 6.61
CA VAL A 176 -6.63 9.71 6.43
C VAL A 176 -7.31 9.26 5.16
N LEU A 177 -6.52 8.84 4.18
CA LEU A 177 -6.97 8.25 2.93
C LEU A 177 -6.36 6.86 2.82
N ARG A 178 -7.18 5.82 2.98
CA ARG A 178 -6.72 4.44 2.99
C ARG A 178 -6.50 3.94 1.57
N ASN A 179 -5.54 3.06 1.38
CA ASN A 179 -5.30 2.47 0.08
C ASN A 179 -6.27 1.31 -0.20
N TYR A 180 -7.56 1.65 -0.30
CA TYR A 180 -8.59 0.69 -0.67
C TYR A 180 -8.48 0.29 -2.13
N PRO A 181 -8.84 -0.95 -2.51
CA PRO A 181 -8.98 -1.33 -3.91
C PRO A 181 -10.16 -0.63 -4.56
N GLN A 182 -10.09 -0.43 -5.86
CA GLN A 182 -11.27 -0.13 -6.67
C GLN A 182 -12.08 -1.41 -6.87
N PHE A 183 -13.37 -1.28 -7.13
CA PHE A 183 -14.18 -2.41 -7.59
C PHE A 183 -13.82 -2.64 -9.07
N ASP A 184 -12.69 -3.27 -9.28
CA ASP A 184 -12.20 -3.47 -10.63
C ASP A 184 -12.63 -4.82 -11.19
N GLU A 185 -13.04 -4.66 -12.34
CA GLU A 185 -12.74 -5.39 -13.56
C GLU A 185 -12.00 -6.68 -13.22
N ILE A 186 -12.78 -7.71 -13.05
CA ILE A 186 -12.23 -9.05 -13.03
C ILE A 186 -11.72 -9.28 -14.44
N ASP A 187 -10.41 -9.42 -14.57
CA ASP A 187 -9.84 -9.89 -15.83
C ASP A 187 -10.35 -11.31 -16.08
N ASN A 188 -11.34 -11.42 -16.98
CA ASN A 188 -11.93 -12.69 -17.38
C ASN A 188 -11.14 -13.37 -18.51
N GLU A 189 -9.95 -12.85 -18.86
CA GLU A 189 -9.09 -13.56 -19.80
C GLU A 189 -8.69 -14.92 -19.26
N TYR A 190 -8.58 -15.87 -20.18
CA TYR A 190 -8.09 -17.23 -19.88
C TYR A 190 -6.76 -17.18 -19.11
N ASP A 191 -6.67 -17.97 -18.05
CA ASP A 191 -5.49 -18.10 -17.21
C ASP A 191 -5.14 -19.57 -16.97
N GLU A 192 -4.16 -20.07 -17.74
CA GLU A 192 -3.67 -21.45 -17.64
C GLU A 192 -3.18 -21.79 -16.23
N THR A 193 -2.56 -20.81 -15.53
CA THR A 193 -2.10 -21.00 -14.15
C THR A 193 -3.28 -21.19 -13.20
N TYR A 194 -4.38 -20.47 -13.43
CA TYR A 194 -5.60 -20.64 -12.63
C TYR A 194 -6.26 -21.98 -12.87
N GLU A 195 -6.34 -22.45 -14.10
CA GLU A 195 -6.87 -23.77 -14.40
C GLU A 195 -6.02 -24.88 -13.76
N SER A 196 -4.70 -24.76 -13.89
CA SER A 196 -3.77 -25.68 -13.24
C SER A 196 -3.95 -25.69 -11.72
N PHE A 197 -4.17 -24.52 -11.11
CA PHE A 197 -4.47 -24.40 -9.69
C PHE A 197 -5.79 -25.10 -9.31
N VAL A 198 -6.86 -24.86 -10.06
CA VAL A 198 -8.19 -25.46 -9.79
C VAL A 198 -8.12 -26.99 -9.90
N ASN A 199 -7.46 -27.50 -10.93
CA ASN A 199 -7.26 -28.94 -11.12
C ASN A 199 -6.42 -29.57 -9.98
N TRP A 200 -5.35 -28.89 -9.55
CA TRP A 200 -4.53 -29.32 -8.41
C TRP A 200 -5.31 -29.27 -7.08
N LEU A 201 -6.15 -28.25 -6.90
CA LEU A 201 -6.93 -28.06 -5.68
C LEU A 201 -7.95 -29.19 -5.49
N GLY A 202 -8.69 -29.55 -6.54
CA GLY A 202 -9.81 -30.48 -6.47
C GLY A 202 -10.87 -30.00 -5.47
N ASP A 203 -11.36 -30.93 -4.64
CA ASP A 203 -12.37 -30.63 -3.60
C ASP A 203 -11.79 -30.14 -2.27
N SER A 204 -10.47 -29.90 -2.20
CA SER A 204 -9.81 -29.46 -0.98
C SER A 204 -10.13 -27.99 -0.66
N GLU A 205 -10.18 -27.65 0.63
CA GLU A 205 -10.21 -26.25 1.07
C GLU A 205 -8.85 -25.58 0.90
N CYS A 206 -8.85 -24.29 0.56
CA CYS A 206 -7.64 -23.54 0.28
C CYS A 206 -7.54 -22.24 1.09
N VAL A 207 -6.32 -21.90 1.48
CA VAL A 207 -5.94 -20.63 2.07
C VAL A 207 -5.23 -19.77 1.02
N TYR A 208 -5.60 -18.51 0.91
CA TYR A 208 -4.97 -17.55 0.03
C TYR A 208 -3.79 -16.86 0.72
N LEU A 209 -2.60 -16.95 0.15
CA LEU A 209 -1.37 -16.31 0.62
C LEU A 209 -0.78 -15.44 -0.48
N GLN A 210 -0.73 -14.12 -0.29
CA GLN A 210 -0.18 -13.19 -1.28
C GLN A 210 1.01 -12.42 -0.75
N GLY A 211 2.05 -12.31 -1.58
CA GLY A 211 3.22 -11.49 -1.31
C GLY A 211 4.00 -11.95 -0.08
N ILE A 212 3.98 -13.22 0.24
CA ILE A 212 4.75 -13.84 1.32
C ILE A 212 6.17 -14.17 0.85
N ASN A 213 6.90 -13.17 0.43
CA ASN A 213 8.25 -13.30 -0.14
C ASN A 213 9.35 -12.76 0.80
N ALA A 214 9.01 -12.53 2.06
CA ALA A 214 9.93 -11.98 3.05
C ALA A 214 9.55 -12.42 4.46
N GLU A 215 10.55 -12.63 5.30
CA GLU A 215 10.40 -13.04 6.70
C GLU A 215 9.49 -12.11 7.50
N MET A 216 9.54 -10.79 7.23
CA MET A 216 8.67 -9.82 7.90
C MET A 216 7.18 -10.02 7.62
N ARG A 217 6.82 -10.81 6.60
CA ARG A 217 5.45 -11.14 6.23
C ARG A 217 5.03 -12.53 6.72
N ALA A 218 5.81 -13.14 7.60
CA ALA A 218 5.56 -14.43 8.23
C ALA A 218 5.31 -15.56 7.19
N ASP A 219 6.14 -15.60 6.16
CA ASP A 219 5.98 -16.56 5.04
C ASP A 219 6.11 -18.02 5.50
N VAL A 220 7.16 -18.35 6.24
CA VAL A 220 7.40 -19.71 6.77
C VAL A 220 6.31 -20.07 7.79
N GLU A 221 6.00 -19.17 8.70
CA GLU A 221 5.01 -19.40 9.75
C GLU A 221 3.59 -19.56 9.19
N SER A 222 3.22 -18.77 8.18
CA SER A 222 1.92 -18.90 7.50
C SER A 222 1.78 -20.26 6.79
N ILE A 223 2.82 -20.68 6.07
CA ILE A 223 2.84 -22.02 5.44
C ILE A 223 2.78 -23.10 6.51
N GLY A 224 3.58 -22.99 7.55
CA GLY A 224 3.60 -23.95 8.66
C GLY A 224 2.24 -24.13 9.32
N ALA A 225 1.52 -23.02 9.56
CA ALA A 225 0.19 -23.05 10.14
C ALA A 225 -0.85 -23.74 9.21
N VAL A 226 -0.77 -23.50 7.90
CA VAL A 226 -1.64 -24.22 6.94
C VAL A 226 -1.32 -25.70 6.92
N LEU A 227 -0.05 -26.07 6.92
CA LEU A 227 0.38 -27.49 6.93
C LEU A 227 0.01 -28.23 8.22
N ALA A 228 -0.11 -27.50 9.33
CA ALA A 228 -0.54 -28.06 10.63
C ALA A 228 -2.04 -28.40 10.67
N VAL A 229 -2.87 -27.84 9.79
CA VAL A 229 -4.30 -28.18 9.69
C VAL A 229 -4.46 -29.31 8.66
N PRO A 230 -5.04 -30.49 9.02
CA PRO A 230 -5.27 -31.57 8.08
C PRO A 230 -6.05 -31.10 6.85
N ASP A 231 -5.70 -31.65 5.68
CA ASP A 231 -6.39 -31.47 4.38
C ASP A 231 -6.51 -30.01 3.87
N LEU A 232 -5.98 -29.03 4.59
CA LEU A 232 -5.98 -27.65 4.17
C LEU A 232 -4.81 -27.39 3.22
N LYS A 233 -5.07 -26.82 2.06
CA LYS A 233 -4.07 -26.45 1.05
C LYS A 233 -3.84 -24.94 1.05
N ALA A 234 -2.75 -24.49 0.42
CA ALA A 234 -2.47 -23.07 0.22
C ALA A 234 -2.18 -22.75 -1.24
N VAL A 235 -2.71 -21.63 -1.74
CA VAL A 235 -2.24 -20.99 -2.96
C VAL A 235 -1.36 -19.79 -2.60
N ILE A 236 -0.17 -19.73 -3.18
CA ILE A 236 0.84 -18.71 -2.90
C ILE A 236 1.01 -17.86 -4.14
N ILE A 237 0.52 -16.60 -4.04
CA ILE A 237 0.47 -15.65 -5.13
C ILE A 237 1.69 -14.72 -5.08
N GLY A 238 2.37 -14.60 -6.21
CA GLY A 238 3.52 -13.73 -6.39
C GLY A 238 4.84 -14.48 -6.44
N ASN A 239 5.87 -13.75 -6.80
CA ASN A 239 7.19 -14.33 -6.96
C ASN A 239 7.84 -14.58 -5.59
N VAL A 240 8.25 -15.80 -5.34
CA VAL A 240 9.08 -16.19 -4.18
C VAL A 240 10.51 -16.37 -4.68
N SER A 241 11.45 -15.61 -4.17
CA SER A 241 12.86 -15.72 -4.60
C SER A 241 13.42 -17.12 -4.32
N ASP A 242 14.39 -17.55 -5.12
CA ASP A 242 15.02 -18.87 -4.97
C ASP A 242 15.58 -19.08 -3.55
N THR A 243 16.16 -18.05 -2.96
CA THR A 243 16.66 -18.10 -1.58
C THR A 243 15.54 -18.37 -0.58
N ARG A 244 14.38 -17.68 -0.70
CA ARG A 244 13.24 -17.92 0.19
C ARG A 244 12.60 -19.28 -0.09
N ARG A 245 12.51 -19.66 -1.35
CA ARG A 245 12.01 -20.97 -1.75
C ARG A 245 12.83 -22.09 -1.13
N ALA A 246 14.17 -22.00 -1.16
CA ALA A 246 15.08 -22.96 -0.56
C ALA A 246 14.90 -23.05 0.96
N ILE A 247 14.67 -21.93 1.68
CA ILE A 247 14.38 -21.93 3.11
C ILE A 247 13.08 -22.68 3.40
N ILE A 248 12.01 -22.40 2.66
CA ILE A 248 10.69 -23.01 2.80
C ILE A 248 10.80 -24.54 2.53
N GLU A 249 11.47 -24.93 1.45
CA GLU A 249 11.67 -26.34 1.09
C GLU A 249 12.53 -27.09 2.11
N LYS A 250 13.56 -26.45 2.68
CA LYS A 250 14.37 -27.03 3.76
C LYS A 250 13.56 -27.23 5.04
N THR A 251 12.60 -26.34 5.31
CA THR A 251 11.80 -26.37 6.55
C THR A 251 10.73 -27.46 6.51
N PHE A 252 10.02 -27.60 5.37
CA PHE A 252 8.82 -28.44 5.29
C PHE A 252 8.98 -29.70 4.41
N GLY A 253 10.04 -29.76 3.62
CA GLY A 253 10.22 -30.82 2.62
C GLY A 253 9.46 -30.55 1.32
N LYS A 254 10.13 -30.83 0.20
CA LYS A 254 9.61 -30.54 -1.14
C LYS A 254 8.33 -31.32 -1.47
N ASP A 255 8.24 -32.60 -1.05
CA ASP A 255 7.10 -33.46 -1.34
C ASP A 255 5.83 -32.98 -0.62
N GLN A 256 5.93 -32.55 0.65
CA GLN A 256 4.81 -31.99 1.39
C GLN A 256 4.34 -30.68 0.77
N LEU A 257 5.28 -29.79 0.40
CA LEU A 257 4.95 -28.55 -0.26
C LEU A 257 4.25 -28.77 -1.60
N ASN A 258 4.74 -29.68 -2.45
CA ASN A 258 4.12 -29.94 -3.74
C ASN A 258 2.68 -30.50 -3.60
N LYS A 259 2.40 -31.24 -2.54
CA LYS A 259 1.06 -31.77 -2.26
C LYS A 259 0.09 -30.73 -1.69
N ARG A 260 0.61 -29.78 -0.88
CA ARG A 260 -0.21 -28.89 -0.05
C ARG A 260 -0.10 -27.41 -0.41
N CYS A 261 0.87 -27.00 -1.25
CA CYS A 261 1.11 -25.60 -1.62
C CYS A 261 1.23 -25.46 -3.14
N PHE A 262 0.40 -24.60 -3.72
CA PHE A 262 0.48 -24.23 -5.13
C PHE A 262 1.13 -22.85 -5.27
N PHE A 263 2.26 -22.76 -5.95
CA PHE A 263 2.98 -21.50 -6.17
C PHE A 263 2.70 -21.00 -7.58
N THR A 264 2.03 -19.87 -7.70
CA THR A 264 1.62 -19.33 -9.01
C THR A 264 2.75 -18.62 -9.74
N GLY A 265 3.81 -18.15 -9.03
CA GLY A 265 4.72 -17.15 -9.56
C GLY A 265 4.03 -15.78 -9.69
N GLN A 266 4.61 -14.91 -10.52
CA GLN A 266 4.06 -13.57 -10.76
C GLN A 266 2.80 -13.67 -11.62
N ILE A 267 1.72 -13.11 -11.14
CA ILE A 267 0.46 -12.95 -11.88
C ILE A 267 0.02 -11.49 -11.90
N LYS A 268 -0.77 -11.11 -12.90
CA LYS A 268 -1.37 -9.76 -12.97
C LYS A 268 -2.32 -9.55 -11.78
N GLN A 269 -2.33 -8.34 -11.21
CA GLN A 269 -3.19 -8.04 -10.06
C GLN A 269 -4.67 -8.24 -10.36
N LEU A 270 -5.14 -7.87 -11.55
CA LEU A 270 -6.52 -8.06 -12.01
C LEU A 270 -6.98 -9.52 -12.09
N LYS A 271 -6.03 -10.47 -12.07
CA LYS A 271 -6.32 -11.92 -12.02
C LYS A 271 -6.39 -12.48 -10.60
N THR A 272 -5.98 -11.72 -9.58
CA THR A 272 -6.01 -12.21 -8.18
C THR A 272 -7.41 -12.49 -7.63
N PRO A 273 -8.48 -11.75 -8.02
CA PRO A 273 -9.83 -11.99 -7.50
C PRO A 273 -10.35 -13.42 -7.69
N GLN A 274 -10.06 -14.06 -8.83
CA GLN A 274 -10.48 -15.45 -9.08
C GLN A 274 -9.87 -16.45 -8.09
N TYR A 275 -8.59 -16.28 -7.73
CA TYR A 275 -7.92 -17.09 -6.71
C TYR A 275 -8.48 -16.84 -5.32
N ILE A 276 -8.71 -15.54 -4.97
CA ILE A 276 -9.29 -15.16 -3.68
C ILE A 276 -10.64 -15.84 -3.48
N ARG A 277 -11.55 -15.74 -4.46
CA ARG A 277 -12.91 -16.32 -4.40
C ARG A 277 -12.93 -17.84 -4.34
N LYS A 278 -11.86 -18.51 -4.81
CA LYS A 278 -11.73 -19.96 -4.72
C LYS A 278 -11.23 -20.44 -3.36
N CYS A 279 -10.70 -19.53 -2.54
CA CYS A 279 -10.17 -19.82 -1.20
C CYS A 279 -11.20 -19.57 -0.10
N LYS A 280 -11.08 -20.28 1.02
CA LYS A 280 -11.95 -20.15 2.20
C LYS A 280 -11.56 -18.97 3.08
N LEU A 281 -10.26 -18.67 3.16
CA LEU A 281 -9.73 -17.59 4.00
C LEU A 281 -8.35 -17.14 3.49
N SER A 282 -7.88 -16.02 4.00
CA SER A 282 -6.53 -15.52 3.74
C SER A 282 -5.76 -15.26 5.03
N LEU A 283 -4.43 -15.40 4.98
CA LEU A 283 -3.55 -15.00 6.08
C LEU A 283 -2.81 -13.70 5.73
N VAL A 284 -2.88 -12.72 6.62
CA VAL A 284 -2.26 -11.41 6.42
C VAL A 284 -1.47 -11.02 7.66
N PHE A 285 -0.16 -11.22 7.64
CA PHE A 285 0.73 -10.92 8.75
C PHE A 285 1.83 -9.94 8.38
N TYR A 286 2.25 -9.16 9.38
CA TYR A 286 3.45 -8.33 9.36
C TYR A 286 4.11 -8.39 10.75
N LYS A 287 5.30 -8.98 10.85
CA LYS A 287 6.04 -9.05 12.11
C LYS A 287 6.40 -7.66 12.60
N ASN A 288 6.39 -7.47 13.90
CA ASN A 288 6.73 -6.21 14.58
C ASN A 288 8.24 -5.95 14.56
N VAL A 289 8.81 -5.80 13.37
CA VAL A 289 10.25 -5.50 13.17
C VAL A 289 10.52 -4.00 13.23
N LYS A 290 9.59 -3.21 12.69
CA LYS A 290 9.67 -1.74 12.62
C LYS A 290 8.28 -1.14 12.77
N PRO A 291 8.18 0.14 13.21
CA PRO A 291 6.90 0.84 13.26
C PRO A 291 6.13 0.83 11.95
N ASN A 292 6.79 0.99 10.81
CA ASN A 292 6.14 0.96 9.51
C ASN A 292 5.48 -0.39 9.20
N ASN A 293 6.08 -1.51 9.62
CA ASN A 293 5.48 -2.84 9.53
C ASN A 293 4.34 -3.02 10.53
N TRP A 294 4.55 -2.59 11.79
CA TRP A 294 3.56 -2.74 12.86
C TRP A 294 2.26 -1.98 12.58
N TYR A 295 2.39 -0.77 12.00
CA TYR A 295 1.25 0.06 11.63
C TYR A 295 0.87 -0.08 10.14
N CYS A 296 1.25 -1.17 9.49
CA CYS A 296 0.89 -1.45 8.10
C CYS A 296 -0.57 -1.88 7.97
N GLU A 297 -1.22 -1.36 6.94
CA GLU A 297 -2.57 -1.74 6.51
C GLU A 297 -2.48 -2.11 5.02
N PRO A 298 -2.21 -3.39 4.69
CA PRO A 298 -1.86 -3.76 3.33
C PRO A 298 -3.07 -3.91 2.42
N ASN A 299 -2.94 -3.53 1.15
CA ASN A 299 -4.00 -3.66 0.14
C ASN A 299 -4.59 -5.07 0.06
N ARG A 300 -3.76 -6.11 0.23
CA ARG A 300 -4.22 -7.51 0.19
C ARG A 300 -5.26 -7.85 1.26
N LEU A 301 -5.28 -7.14 2.40
CA LEU A 301 -6.34 -7.27 3.40
C LEU A 301 -7.69 -6.91 2.77
N PHE A 302 -7.77 -5.72 2.19
CA PHE A 302 -9.00 -5.21 1.58
C PHE A 302 -9.37 -5.95 0.31
N GLN A 303 -8.39 -6.37 -0.51
CA GLN A 303 -8.65 -7.21 -1.69
C GLN A 303 -9.34 -8.52 -1.32
N ASN A 304 -8.96 -9.16 -0.21
CA ASN A 304 -9.66 -10.34 0.29
C ASN A 304 -11.09 -9.99 0.70
N LEU A 305 -11.26 -8.95 1.52
CA LEU A 305 -12.56 -8.58 2.07
C LEU A 305 -13.58 -8.18 0.98
N ILE A 306 -13.18 -7.38 -0.02
CA ILE A 306 -14.09 -7.00 -1.12
C ILE A 306 -14.45 -8.18 -2.04
N ASN A 307 -13.63 -9.22 -2.07
CA ASN A 307 -13.91 -10.46 -2.80
C ASN A 307 -14.62 -11.53 -1.96
N GLY A 308 -15.12 -11.14 -0.79
CA GLY A 308 -15.90 -12.03 0.06
C GLY A 308 -15.07 -13.04 0.85
N ASN A 309 -13.75 -12.86 0.99
CA ASN A 309 -12.88 -13.82 1.64
C ASN A 309 -12.49 -13.36 3.06
N PRO A 310 -12.91 -14.09 4.12
CA PRO A 310 -12.51 -13.82 5.49
C PRO A 310 -10.99 -13.87 5.69
N VAL A 311 -10.49 -13.16 6.70
CA VAL A 311 -9.05 -13.05 6.93
C VAL A 311 -8.64 -13.47 8.34
N VAL A 312 -7.48 -14.08 8.47
CA VAL A 312 -6.74 -14.20 9.73
C VAL A 312 -5.61 -13.19 9.71
N VAL A 313 -5.57 -12.32 10.71
CA VAL A 313 -4.56 -11.25 10.84
C VAL A 313 -3.78 -11.38 12.14
N GLY A 314 -2.66 -10.65 12.26
CA GLY A 314 -1.94 -10.51 13.51
C GLY A 314 -2.46 -9.35 14.37
N GLU A 315 -1.80 -9.12 15.52
CA GLU A 315 -2.13 -8.04 16.46
C GLU A 315 -1.73 -6.64 15.98
N ASN A 316 -1.35 -6.49 14.73
CA ASN A 316 -1.06 -5.20 14.11
C ASN A 316 -2.25 -4.24 14.28
N PRO A 317 -2.07 -3.07 14.92
CA PRO A 317 -3.18 -2.21 15.32
C PRO A 317 -4.18 -1.88 14.22
N PRO A 318 -3.77 -1.51 12.97
CA PRO A 318 -4.75 -1.20 11.93
C PRO A 318 -5.57 -2.41 11.47
N MET A 319 -4.95 -3.60 11.39
CA MET A 319 -5.65 -4.82 10.97
C MET A 319 -6.56 -5.33 12.08
N LYS A 320 -6.08 -5.33 13.34
CA LYS A 320 -6.87 -5.71 14.51
C LYS A 320 -8.09 -4.81 14.68
N GLU A 321 -7.96 -3.48 14.49
CA GLU A 321 -9.09 -2.53 14.57
C GLU A 321 -10.22 -2.91 13.60
N ILE A 322 -9.88 -3.36 12.38
CA ILE A 322 -10.86 -3.79 11.37
C ILE A 322 -11.58 -5.07 11.83
N ILE A 323 -10.83 -6.05 12.33
CA ILE A 323 -11.43 -7.32 12.78
C ILE A 323 -12.34 -7.08 13.98
N ASP A 324 -11.86 -6.36 14.98
CA ASP A 324 -12.62 -6.07 16.21
C ASP A 324 -13.91 -5.28 15.92
N ARG A 325 -13.86 -4.36 14.94
CA ARG A 325 -14.98 -3.50 14.60
C ARG A 325 -16.05 -4.20 13.74
N TYR A 326 -15.62 -4.99 12.76
CA TYR A 326 -16.53 -5.53 11.74
C TYR A 326 -16.74 -7.03 11.83
N GLY A 327 -15.90 -7.76 12.56
CA GLY A 327 -16.02 -9.20 12.71
C GLY A 327 -15.78 -10.00 11.42
N VAL A 328 -14.97 -9.47 10.50
CA VAL A 328 -14.73 -10.01 9.15
C VAL A 328 -13.56 -11.00 9.08
N GLY A 329 -13.15 -11.52 10.23
CA GLY A 329 -12.03 -12.44 10.35
C GLY A 329 -11.70 -12.74 11.81
N VAL A 330 -10.50 -13.29 12.03
CA VAL A 330 -9.96 -13.62 13.35
C VAL A 330 -8.59 -12.96 13.53
N CYS A 331 -8.36 -12.38 14.71
CA CYS A 331 -7.04 -11.87 15.10
C CYS A 331 -6.30 -12.95 15.88
N ALA A 332 -5.23 -13.50 15.33
CA ALA A 332 -4.31 -14.40 16.02
C ALA A 332 -3.53 -13.63 17.10
N LYS A 333 -3.30 -14.24 18.27
CA LYS A 333 -2.54 -13.64 19.39
C LYS A 333 -1.04 -13.63 19.11
N THR A 334 -0.64 -13.07 17.99
CA THR A 334 0.74 -12.98 17.51
C THR A 334 0.86 -11.91 16.42
N ASP A 335 2.05 -11.43 16.18
CA ASP A 335 2.38 -10.60 15.01
C ASP A 335 2.62 -11.42 13.72
N GLY A 336 2.45 -12.73 13.81
CA GLY A 336 2.75 -13.70 12.76
C GLY A 336 3.97 -14.58 13.06
N SER A 337 4.64 -14.39 14.20
CA SER A 337 5.85 -15.17 14.56
C SER A 337 5.53 -16.54 15.21
N ASN A 338 4.29 -16.79 15.62
CA ASN A 338 3.91 -18.01 16.32
C ASN A 338 2.94 -18.86 15.48
N VAL A 339 3.44 -19.99 14.97
CA VAL A 339 2.69 -20.94 14.12
C VAL A 339 1.46 -21.50 14.84
N GLU A 340 1.58 -21.82 16.14
CA GLU A 340 0.48 -22.41 16.91
C GLU A 340 -0.71 -21.43 17.05
N GLU A 341 -0.40 -20.14 17.33
CA GLU A 341 -1.44 -19.12 17.45
C GLU A 341 -2.11 -18.82 16.09
N ILE A 342 -1.34 -18.87 14.99
CA ILE A 342 -1.91 -18.77 13.63
C ILE A 342 -2.83 -19.98 13.35
N THR A 343 -2.37 -21.19 13.69
CA THR A 343 -3.16 -22.44 13.52
C THR A 343 -4.47 -22.39 14.29
N LYS A 344 -4.43 -21.97 15.57
CA LYS A 344 -5.64 -21.79 16.39
C LYS A 344 -6.62 -20.78 15.77
N ALA A 345 -6.10 -19.69 15.23
CA ALA A 345 -6.94 -18.68 14.58
C ALA A 345 -7.58 -19.20 13.28
N ILE A 346 -6.85 -20.01 12.48
CA ILE A 346 -7.40 -20.69 11.30
C ILE A 346 -8.56 -21.63 11.72
N LEU A 347 -8.35 -22.46 12.74
CA LEU A 347 -9.38 -23.40 13.22
C LEU A 347 -10.59 -22.65 13.76
N SER A 348 -10.39 -21.61 14.57
CA SER A 348 -11.47 -20.76 15.09
C SER A 348 -12.28 -20.09 13.98
N LEU A 349 -11.62 -19.62 12.91
CA LEU A 349 -12.33 -19.06 11.76
C LEU A 349 -13.13 -20.12 11.02
N LYS A 350 -12.56 -21.33 10.84
CA LYS A 350 -13.28 -22.45 10.19
C LYS A 350 -14.54 -22.87 10.95
N GLU A 351 -14.45 -22.94 12.28
CA GLU A 351 -15.61 -23.25 13.15
C GLU A 351 -16.73 -22.24 13.05
N ASN A 352 -16.39 -20.96 12.84
CA ASN A 352 -17.34 -19.84 12.78
C ASN A 352 -17.53 -19.28 11.36
N TYR A 353 -17.14 -20.06 10.34
CA TYR A 353 -17.00 -19.60 8.96
C TYR A 353 -18.25 -18.88 8.44
N GLU A 354 -19.43 -19.49 8.51
CA GLU A 354 -20.67 -18.95 7.96
C GLU A 354 -21.02 -17.59 8.60
N CYS A 355 -20.81 -17.44 9.91
CA CYS A 355 -21.06 -16.18 10.60
C CYS A 355 -20.08 -15.08 10.14
N VAL A 356 -18.78 -15.40 10.03
CA VAL A 356 -17.76 -14.44 9.60
C VAL A 356 -17.95 -14.07 8.13
N GLN A 357 -18.24 -15.06 7.28
CA GLN A 357 -18.51 -14.86 5.86
C GLN A 357 -19.70 -13.92 5.62
N ALA A 358 -20.79 -14.11 6.37
CA ALA A 358 -21.96 -13.23 6.27
C ALA A 358 -21.61 -11.76 6.61
N LYS A 359 -20.76 -11.53 7.62
CA LYS A 359 -20.26 -10.19 7.96
C LYS A 359 -19.34 -9.60 6.89
N VAL A 360 -18.50 -10.41 6.25
CA VAL A 360 -17.68 -9.95 5.12
C VAL A 360 -18.58 -9.49 3.97
N GLU A 361 -19.61 -10.27 3.62
CA GLU A 361 -20.56 -9.91 2.55
C GLU A 361 -21.33 -8.62 2.88
N GLU A 362 -21.76 -8.44 4.13
CA GLU A 362 -22.43 -7.22 4.59
C GLU A 362 -21.53 -5.98 4.46
N CYS A 363 -20.25 -6.13 4.80
CA CYS A 363 -19.33 -4.99 4.95
C CYS A 363 -18.44 -4.73 3.72
N LYS A 364 -18.36 -5.63 2.73
CA LYS A 364 -17.35 -5.57 1.64
C LYS A 364 -17.29 -4.23 0.89
N ASN A 365 -18.42 -3.57 0.70
CA ASN A 365 -18.49 -2.27 0.01
C ASN A 365 -17.90 -1.11 0.82
N ASN A 366 -17.65 -1.28 2.12
CA ASN A 366 -17.03 -0.24 2.96
C ASN A 366 -15.57 -0.01 2.63
N TRP A 367 -14.92 -0.96 1.94
CA TRP A 367 -13.49 -0.92 1.61
C TRP A 367 -13.22 -0.68 0.12
N LEU A 368 -14.20 -0.14 -0.59
CA LEU A 368 -14.02 0.34 -1.96
C LEU A 368 -13.41 1.74 -1.95
N TRP A 369 -12.53 2.01 -2.90
CA TRP A 369 -11.88 3.31 -3.07
C TRP A 369 -12.89 4.46 -3.17
N GLU A 370 -13.97 4.24 -3.90
CA GLU A 370 -15.05 5.20 -4.15
C GLU A 370 -15.76 5.62 -2.85
N SER A 371 -15.74 4.79 -1.81
CA SER A 371 -16.29 5.14 -0.49
C SER A 371 -15.58 6.33 0.17
N GLN A 372 -14.40 6.71 -0.33
CA GLN A 372 -13.57 7.79 0.19
C GLN A 372 -13.70 9.11 -0.60
N ASN A 373 -14.59 9.21 -1.60
CA ASN A 373 -14.74 10.41 -2.43
C ASN A 373 -15.03 11.67 -1.61
N SER A 374 -15.79 11.57 -0.51
CA SER A 374 -16.02 12.71 0.40
C SER A 374 -14.74 13.19 1.10
N ILE A 375 -13.85 12.27 1.45
CA ILE A 375 -12.55 12.59 2.06
C ILE A 375 -11.67 13.30 1.03
N ILE A 376 -11.61 12.77 -0.20
CA ILE A 376 -10.84 13.35 -1.31
C ILE A 376 -11.36 14.77 -1.63
N HIS A 377 -12.67 14.94 -1.69
CA HIS A 377 -13.28 16.25 -1.87
C HIS A 377 -12.82 17.25 -0.78
N ASN A 378 -12.88 16.86 0.49
CA ASN A 378 -12.47 17.72 1.60
C ASN A 378 -10.97 18.04 1.58
N ILE A 379 -10.13 17.09 1.18
CA ILE A 379 -8.69 17.31 0.96
C ILE A 379 -8.48 18.42 -0.07
N VAL A 380 -9.11 18.32 -1.23
CA VAL A 380 -8.95 19.29 -2.34
C VAL A 380 -9.48 20.68 -1.94
N ILE A 381 -10.66 20.74 -1.30
CA ILE A 381 -11.21 22.02 -0.82
C ILE A 381 -10.24 22.69 0.16
N LYS A 382 -9.72 21.93 1.14
CA LYS A 382 -8.77 22.45 2.13
C LYS A 382 -7.45 22.90 1.50
N TRP A 383 -7.02 22.21 0.46
CA TRP A 383 -5.72 22.45 -0.18
C TRP A 383 -5.74 23.59 -1.20
N LEU A 384 -6.75 23.62 -2.09
CA LEU A 384 -6.75 24.51 -3.25
C LEU A 384 -7.71 25.71 -3.12
N TYR A 385 -8.72 25.61 -2.27
CA TYR A 385 -9.81 26.60 -2.23
C TYR A 385 -9.90 27.37 -0.88
N ASN A 386 -9.11 27.01 0.12
CA ASN A 386 -8.92 27.75 1.36
C ASN A 386 -7.54 28.39 1.38
#